data_65d287aa00fa2f7c5b639075dee4de1d
#
_entry.id   65d287aa00fa2f7c5b639075dee4de1d
#
_cell.length_a   1.000
_cell.length_b   1.000
_cell.length_c   1.000
_cell.angle_alpha   90.00
_cell.angle_beta   90.00
_cell.angle_gamma   90.00
#
_symmetry.space_group_name_H-M   'P 1'
#
loop_
_entity.id
_entity.type
_entity.pdbx_description
1 polymer ?
#
loop_
_entity_poly.entity_id
_entity_poly.type
_entity_poly.pdbx_seq_one_letter_code
_entity_poly.pdbx_strand_id
1 'polypeptide(L)'
;MPKSSTVKANRMSRNLFRVPQVFCCTLSLFTMSGAAPAGAGEFAYVGNQGPGTISIIDTASDAVTRTLPDQGKIGAKIQAVVTDRGGKTAFVVDADSNALIAVDVASGHVKQRIEVGQSPEGASLSPSGKTIAVCVEDDNVVTLVDVATEKVTRKIKTQGKNPEHCVYSSDEKWMMTSNENSDDVDIIDVKAGRSVALVHTTGHPRGFAWLPNKPIAYVVQERSGGVDVVDAVKRALVGATIPTGLRPADAIASLDGKHVFVSNGGAGTLSVVDTAAGNVVATLAVGKRPWNMAITHDGKKIYVANGRSNSVSVIDTTTLAVIKEIPVGELPWGVNIP
;
A
#
# COMPACT_ATOMS: atom_id res chain seq x y z
N MET A 1 -93.56 38.70 17.24
CA MET A 1 -93.68 39.94 18.07
C MET A 1 -92.30 40.27 18.62
N PRO A 2 -92.07 41.52 18.67
CA PRO A 2 -91.49 42.50 17.72
C PRO A 2 -90.18 43.08 18.31
N LYS A 3 -89.44 43.74 17.58
CA LYS A 3 -89.25 45.19 17.32
C LYS A 3 -87.78 45.32 16.74
N SER A 4 -87.59 45.76 15.57
CA SER A 4 -87.49 47.10 15.06
C SER A 4 -86.50 48.01 15.81
N SER A 5 -85.49 48.46 15.11
CA SER A 5 -85.18 49.88 14.78
C SER A 5 -83.79 50.01 14.23
N THR A 6 -83.69 50.26 13.00
CA THR A 6 -83.45 51.54 12.28
C THR A 6 -82.19 52.33 12.67
N VAL A 7 -81.40 52.48 11.63
CA VAL A 7 -80.78 53.71 11.08
C VAL A 7 -79.54 54.28 11.81
N LYS A 8 -78.41 54.34 11.14
CA LYS A 8 -77.90 55.55 10.47
C LYS A 8 -76.60 55.28 9.69
N ALA A 9 -76.66 55.68 8.47
CA ALA A 9 -75.51 55.85 7.63
C ALA A 9 -74.58 56.96 8.14
N ASN A 10 -73.33 56.78 8.10
CA ASN A 10 -72.43 57.90 7.94
C ASN A 10 -71.26 57.55 6.99
N ARG A 11 -71.10 58.48 6.13
CA ARG A 11 -70.07 58.51 5.06
C ARG A 11 -68.69 58.79 5.64
N MET A 12 -67.68 58.52 4.77
CA MET A 12 -66.31 59.00 4.78
C MET A 12 -65.31 57.97 5.34
N SER A 13 -64.27 57.67 4.73
CA SER A 13 -63.43 58.30 3.70
C SER A 13 -62.51 57.19 3.06
N ARG A 14 -62.21 57.34 1.80
CA ARG A 14 -61.23 56.52 1.10
C ARG A 14 -59.87 56.82 1.67
N ASN A 15 -59.23 55.82 2.32
CA ASN A 15 -57.79 55.80 2.48
C ASN A 15 -57.26 54.63 1.71
N LEU A 16 -56.53 54.96 0.63
CA LEU A 16 -55.69 54.03 -0.15
C LEU A 16 -54.56 53.57 0.75
N PHE A 17 -54.64 52.35 1.23
CA PHE A 17 -53.44 51.68 1.73
C PHE A 17 -52.72 51.04 0.55
N ARG A 18 -51.54 51.60 0.23
CA ARG A 18 -50.54 51.01 -0.62
C ARG A 18 -50.06 49.73 0.07
N VAL A 19 -50.27 48.57 -0.54
CA VAL A 19 -49.64 47.32 -0.20
C VAL A 19 -48.21 47.38 -0.74
N PRO A 20 -47.14 47.18 0.09
CA PRO A 20 -45.81 47.05 -0.42
C PRO A 20 -45.68 45.68 -1.12
N GLN A 21 -45.30 45.75 -2.40
CA GLN A 21 -44.85 44.56 -3.13
C GLN A 21 -43.62 44.00 -2.42
N VAL A 22 -43.78 42.87 -1.78
CA VAL A 22 -42.65 42.05 -1.30
C VAL A 22 -42.04 41.40 -2.54
N PHE A 23 -40.91 41.93 -2.94
CA PHE A 23 -40.02 41.24 -3.90
C PHE A 23 -39.50 39.98 -3.24
N CYS A 24 -40.08 38.84 -3.59
CA CYS A 24 -39.58 37.57 -3.26
C CYS A 24 -38.30 37.31 -4.10
N CYS A 25 -37.14 37.72 -3.58
CA CYS A 25 -35.86 37.28 -4.14
C CYS A 25 -35.73 35.77 -3.88
N THR A 26 -36.08 34.97 -4.87
CA THR A 26 -35.68 33.57 -4.93
C THR A 26 -34.18 33.54 -5.06
N LEU A 27 -33.51 33.33 -3.93
CA LEU A 27 -32.08 33.00 -3.87
C LEU A 27 -31.93 31.61 -4.48
N SER A 28 -31.64 31.55 -5.77
CA SER A 28 -31.21 30.32 -6.42
C SER A 28 -29.87 29.93 -5.81
N LEU A 29 -29.88 29.01 -4.84
CA LEU A 29 -28.66 28.28 -4.43
C LEU A 29 -28.17 27.52 -5.67
N PHE A 30 -27.26 28.12 -6.41
CA PHE A 30 -26.34 27.37 -7.24
C PHE A 30 -25.51 26.49 -6.32
N THR A 31 -25.91 25.25 -6.15
CA THR A 31 -25.00 24.21 -5.68
C THR A 31 -23.93 24.10 -6.76
N MET A 32 -22.84 24.81 -6.56
CA MET A 32 -21.60 24.46 -7.21
C MET A 32 -21.27 23.05 -6.74
N SER A 33 -21.61 22.07 -7.55
CA SER A 33 -20.99 20.76 -7.51
C SER A 33 -19.52 21.03 -7.77
N GLY A 34 -18.75 21.22 -6.71
CA GLY A 34 -17.32 21.28 -6.80
C GLY A 34 -16.88 19.91 -7.30
N ALA A 35 -16.58 19.81 -8.60
CA ALA A 35 -15.72 18.75 -9.06
C ALA A 35 -14.49 18.82 -8.15
N ALA A 36 -14.25 17.76 -7.39
CA ALA A 36 -12.98 17.61 -6.69
C ALA A 36 -11.88 17.93 -7.73
N PRO A 37 -10.83 18.67 -7.37
CA PRO A 37 -9.74 18.89 -8.29
C PRO A 37 -9.33 17.51 -8.79
N ALA A 38 -9.17 17.36 -10.11
CA ALA A 38 -8.61 16.16 -10.70
C ALA A 38 -7.33 15.88 -9.88
N GLY A 39 -7.37 14.83 -9.04
CA GLY A 39 -6.31 14.55 -8.11
C GLY A 39 -5.01 14.43 -8.87
N ALA A 40 -3.92 14.87 -8.27
CA ALA A 40 -2.60 14.53 -8.76
C ALA A 40 -2.62 13.04 -9.12
N GLY A 41 -2.21 12.70 -10.37
CA GLY A 41 -2.33 11.34 -10.88
C GLY A 41 -1.70 10.35 -9.90
N GLU A 42 -2.29 9.17 -9.77
CA GLU A 42 -1.72 8.09 -8.98
C GLU A 42 -0.51 7.52 -9.71
N PHE A 43 0.60 7.34 -9.01
CA PHE A 43 1.84 6.86 -9.59
C PHE A 43 2.33 5.59 -8.87
N ALA A 44 2.88 4.67 -9.66
CA ALA A 44 3.58 3.52 -9.14
C ALA A 44 5.11 3.74 -9.25
N TYR A 45 5.82 3.49 -8.17
CA TYR A 45 7.27 3.66 -8.05
C TYR A 45 7.94 2.29 -8.04
N VAL A 46 8.83 2.06 -9.00
CA VAL A 46 9.48 0.77 -9.20
C VAL A 46 10.97 0.89 -8.96
N GLY A 47 11.47 0.21 -7.93
CA GLY A 47 12.91 0.17 -7.65
C GLY A 47 13.63 -0.76 -8.62
N ASN A 48 14.54 -0.25 -9.46
CA ASN A 48 15.35 -1.01 -10.41
C ASN A 48 16.72 -1.27 -9.79
N GLN A 49 16.95 -2.50 -9.31
CA GLN A 49 18.16 -2.85 -8.57
C GLN A 49 19.43 -2.76 -9.43
N GLY A 50 19.36 -3.21 -10.69
CA GLY A 50 20.52 -3.20 -11.59
C GLY A 50 21.14 -1.80 -11.78
N PRO A 51 20.40 -0.83 -12.32
CA PRO A 51 20.91 0.53 -12.52
C PRO A 51 20.91 1.39 -11.26
N GLY A 52 20.25 0.98 -10.18
CA GLY A 52 20.10 1.80 -8.96
C GLY A 52 19.17 3.00 -9.14
N THR A 53 18.07 2.83 -9.87
CA THR A 53 17.12 3.89 -10.26
C THR A 53 15.70 3.56 -9.84
N ILE A 54 14.79 4.54 -9.92
CA ILE A 54 13.35 4.36 -9.74
C ILE A 54 12.64 4.70 -11.05
N SER A 55 11.86 3.76 -11.61
CA SER A 55 10.91 4.08 -12.67
C SER A 55 9.59 4.54 -12.06
N ILE A 56 9.01 5.64 -12.58
CA ILE A 56 7.72 6.19 -12.17
C ILE A 56 6.71 5.92 -13.28
N ILE A 57 5.68 5.16 -12.96
CA ILE A 57 4.60 4.77 -13.87
C ILE A 57 3.35 5.57 -13.49
N ASP A 58 2.73 6.23 -14.46
CA ASP A 58 1.40 6.81 -14.33
C ASP A 58 0.37 5.69 -14.44
N THR A 59 -0.44 5.48 -13.39
CA THR A 59 -1.41 4.38 -13.35
C THR A 59 -2.63 4.60 -14.24
N ALA A 60 -2.87 5.83 -14.70
CA ALA A 60 -3.96 6.12 -15.63
C ALA A 60 -3.61 5.70 -17.07
N SER A 61 -2.37 5.90 -17.50
CA SER A 61 -1.87 5.55 -18.84
C SER A 61 -1.12 4.22 -18.89
N ASP A 62 -0.77 3.66 -17.74
CA ASP A 62 0.10 2.49 -17.59
C ASP A 62 1.42 2.66 -18.35
N ALA A 63 2.07 3.81 -18.18
CA ALA A 63 3.31 4.13 -18.88
C ALA A 63 4.36 4.73 -17.94
N VAL A 64 5.64 4.40 -18.16
CA VAL A 64 6.74 5.08 -17.48
C VAL A 64 6.78 6.53 -17.94
N THR A 65 6.61 7.45 -17.00
CA THR A 65 6.67 8.89 -17.27
C THR A 65 8.04 9.48 -16.96
N ARG A 66 8.79 8.85 -16.04
CA ARG A 66 10.09 9.32 -15.60
C ARG A 66 10.90 8.17 -14.96
N THR A 67 12.24 8.30 -15.00
CA THR A 67 13.17 7.48 -14.22
C THR A 67 14.05 8.40 -13.38
N LEU A 68 14.22 8.07 -12.09
CA LEU A 68 15.03 8.83 -11.14
C LEU A 68 16.28 8.07 -10.72
N PRO A 69 17.43 8.75 -10.57
CA PRO A 69 17.67 10.13 -11.02
C PRO A 69 17.77 10.18 -12.56
N ASP A 70 17.68 11.37 -13.11
CA ASP A 70 17.83 11.54 -14.57
C ASP A 70 19.22 11.14 -15.07
N GLN A 71 20.23 11.19 -14.20
CA GLN A 71 21.60 10.72 -14.45
C GLN A 71 22.21 10.10 -13.19
N GLY A 72 23.03 9.05 -13.37
CA GLY A 72 23.68 8.37 -12.25
C GLY A 72 22.76 7.34 -11.57
N LYS A 73 22.96 7.12 -10.27
CA LYS A 73 22.24 6.16 -9.47
C LYS A 73 21.93 6.67 -8.07
N ILE A 74 20.83 6.17 -7.46
CA ILE A 74 20.45 6.45 -6.07
C ILE A 74 21.30 5.63 -5.10
N GLY A 75 21.44 4.35 -5.36
CA GLY A 75 22.16 3.38 -4.54
C GLY A 75 22.84 2.29 -5.38
N ALA A 76 23.61 1.44 -4.74
CA ALA A 76 24.32 0.35 -5.40
C ALA A 76 23.47 -0.92 -5.54
N LYS A 77 22.70 -1.25 -4.48
CA LYS A 77 21.81 -2.42 -4.42
C LYS A 77 20.47 -1.99 -3.85
N ILE A 78 19.70 -1.27 -4.66
CA ILE A 78 18.39 -0.81 -4.19
C ILE A 78 17.39 -1.96 -4.21
N GLN A 79 16.58 -2.03 -3.16
CA GLN A 79 15.55 -3.03 -2.97
C GLN A 79 14.20 -2.35 -2.79
N ALA A 80 13.62 -2.35 -1.60
CA ALA A 80 12.34 -1.73 -1.37
C ALA A 80 12.34 -0.22 -1.67
N VAL A 81 11.28 0.25 -2.29
CA VAL A 81 10.95 1.66 -2.45
C VAL A 81 9.64 1.92 -1.74
N VAL A 82 9.61 2.94 -0.88
CA VAL A 82 8.43 3.42 -0.17
C VAL A 82 8.36 4.93 -0.35
N THR A 83 7.19 5.50 -0.57
CA THR A 83 7.04 6.96 -0.67
C THR A 83 6.28 7.52 0.53
N ASP A 84 6.45 8.81 0.82
CA ASP A 84 5.50 9.50 1.66
C ASP A 84 4.11 9.52 0.99
N ARG A 85 3.05 9.76 1.77
CA ARG A 85 1.67 9.76 1.25
C ARG A 85 1.41 10.76 0.12
N GLY A 86 2.24 11.78 0.00
CA GLY A 86 2.15 12.80 -1.04
C GLY A 86 2.98 12.49 -2.27
N GLY A 87 3.73 11.40 -2.28
CA GLY A 87 4.65 11.05 -3.37
C GLY A 87 5.76 12.09 -3.59
N LYS A 88 6.10 12.89 -2.58
CA LYS A 88 7.12 13.94 -2.67
C LYS A 88 8.52 13.44 -2.35
N THR A 89 8.61 12.52 -1.40
CA THR A 89 9.87 11.87 -1.02
C THR A 89 9.73 10.37 -1.24
N ALA A 90 10.64 9.80 -2.02
CA ALA A 90 10.82 8.36 -2.10
C ALA A 90 11.94 7.94 -1.14
N PHE A 91 11.66 6.91 -0.35
CA PHE A 91 12.63 6.28 0.54
C PHE A 91 13.03 4.94 -0.05
N VAL A 92 14.29 4.77 -0.30
CA VAL A 92 14.86 3.62 -1.01
C VAL A 92 15.79 2.87 -0.09
N VAL A 93 15.54 1.59 0.10
CA VAL A 93 16.48 0.71 0.80
C VAL A 93 17.67 0.44 -0.12
N ASP A 94 18.88 0.71 0.35
CA ASP A 94 20.14 0.34 -0.32
C ASP A 94 20.93 -0.60 0.59
N ALA A 95 20.87 -1.88 0.28
CA ALA A 95 21.47 -2.93 1.10
C ALA A 95 22.99 -2.78 1.21
N ASP A 96 23.68 -2.41 0.12
CA ASP A 96 25.13 -2.28 0.09
C ASP A 96 25.65 -1.09 0.93
N SER A 97 24.86 -0.04 1.10
CA SER A 97 25.22 1.10 1.93
C SER A 97 24.61 1.08 3.34
N ASN A 98 23.87 0.03 3.71
CA ASN A 98 23.22 -0.10 5.00
C ASN A 98 22.27 1.07 5.34
N ALA A 99 21.63 1.62 4.33
CA ALA A 99 20.89 2.87 4.45
C ALA A 99 19.49 2.81 3.85
N LEU A 100 18.61 3.62 4.44
CA LEU A 100 17.40 4.12 3.81
C LEU A 100 17.69 5.48 3.20
N ILE A 101 17.60 5.61 1.87
CA ILE A 101 17.96 6.83 1.14
C ILE A 101 16.68 7.62 0.85
N ALA A 102 16.61 8.85 1.36
CA ALA A 102 15.52 9.78 1.03
C ALA A 102 15.87 10.53 -0.27
N VAL A 103 14.95 10.49 -1.24
CA VAL A 103 15.08 11.10 -2.57
C VAL A 103 13.92 12.06 -2.78
N ASP A 104 14.22 13.29 -3.17
CA ASP A 104 13.23 14.23 -3.63
C ASP A 104 12.70 13.81 -5.02
N VAL A 105 11.41 13.49 -5.11
CA VAL A 105 10.81 12.94 -6.33
C VAL A 105 10.78 13.97 -7.45
N ALA A 106 10.61 15.25 -7.12
CA ALA A 106 10.53 16.31 -8.13
C ALA A 106 11.87 16.55 -8.84
N SER A 107 12.96 16.58 -8.09
CA SER A 107 14.30 16.81 -8.63
C SER A 107 15.10 15.53 -8.93
N GLY A 108 14.71 14.38 -8.33
CA GLY A 108 15.47 13.13 -8.38
C GLY A 108 16.75 13.13 -7.53
N HIS A 109 16.98 14.16 -6.72
CA HIS A 109 18.18 14.28 -5.91
C HIS A 109 18.06 13.54 -4.58
N VAL A 110 19.15 12.91 -4.15
CA VAL A 110 19.26 12.35 -2.80
C VAL A 110 19.28 13.50 -1.79
N LYS A 111 18.30 13.49 -0.89
CA LYS A 111 18.22 14.45 0.24
C LYS A 111 19.09 14.02 1.41
N GLN A 112 18.98 12.74 1.77
CA GLN A 112 19.64 12.18 2.95
C GLN A 112 19.89 10.68 2.80
N ARG A 113 20.93 10.20 3.48
CA ARG A 113 21.19 8.77 3.71
C ARG A 113 21.06 8.51 5.20
N ILE A 114 20.11 7.64 5.56
CA ILE A 114 19.75 7.30 6.93
C ILE A 114 20.31 5.92 7.23
N GLU A 115 21.31 5.84 8.09
CA GLU A 115 21.86 4.54 8.51
C GLU A 115 20.82 3.78 9.33
N VAL A 116 20.41 2.60 8.86
CA VAL A 116 19.35 1.80 9.48
C VAL A 116 19.87 0.51 10.14
N GLY A 117 21.00 0.01 9.70
CA GLY A 117 21.65 -1.22 10.17
C GLY A 117 22.12 -2.09 9.01
N GLN A 118 22.72 -3.25 9.32
CA GLN A 118 23.41 -4.11 8.35
C GLN A 118 22.43 -4.92 7.50
N SER A 119 22.61 -4.87 6.17
CA SER A 119 21.78 -5.60 5.20
C SER A 119 20.27 -5.28 5.34
N PRO A 120 19.81 -4.03 5.14
CA PRO A 120 18.40 -3.72 5.09
C PRO A 120 17.78 -4.24 3.78
N GLU A 121 16.55 -4.79 3.84
CA GLU A 121 15.87 -5.32 2.64
C GLU A 121 14.47 -4.76 2.46
N GLY A 122 13.49 -5.24 3.21
CA GLY A 122 12.10 -4.80 3.10
C GLY A 122 11.82 -3.50 3.84
N ALA A 123 10.92 -2.70 3.32
CA ALA A 123 10.42 -1.51 4.00
C ALA A 123 8.93 -1.30 3.76
N SER A 124 8.23 -0.77 4.76
CA SER A 124 6.81 -0.41 4.65
C SER A 124 6.47 0.90 5.36
N LEU A 125 5.57 1.67 4.77
CA LEU A 125 5.01 2.87 5.39
C LEU A 125 3.89 2.47 6.36
N SER A 126 3.87 3.08 7.54
CA SER A 126 2.74 2.92 8.46
C SER A 126 1.44 3.47 7.85
N PRO A 127 0.26 2.90 8.18
CA PRO A 127 -1.03 3.41 7.73
C PRO A 127 -1.28 4.88 8.07
N SER A 128 -0.68 5.43 9.12
CA SER A 128 -0.74 6.88 9.41
C SER A 128 0.17 7.72 8.51
N GLY A 129 1.10 7.12 7.78
CA GLY A 129 2.08 7.81 6.96
C GLY A 129 3.22 8.47 7.74
N LYS A 130 3.37 8.17 9.04
CA LYS A 130 4.33 8.86 9.91
C LYS A 130 5.65 8.12 10.05
N THR A 131 5.65 6.81 9.90
CA THR A 131 6.81 5.97 10.21
C THR A 131 7.05 4.97 9.08
N ILE A 132 8.30 4.77 8.71
CA ILE A 132 8.74 3.67 7.85
C ILE A 132 9.39 2.62 8.73
N ALA A 133 8.94 1.38 8.59
CA ALA A 133 9.61 0.21 9.15
C ALA A 133 10.57 -0.34 8.09
N VAL A 134 11.81 -0.62 8.49
CA VAL A 134 12.84 -1.23 7.64
C VAL A 134 13.33 -2.50 8.33
N CYS A 135 13.20 -3.63 7.65
CA CYS A 135 13.79 -4.89 8.09
C CYS A 135 15.29 -4.86 7.86
N VAL A 136 16.06 -5.26 8.85
CA VAL A 136 17.52 -5.25 8.87
C VAL A 136 18.02 -6.64 9.21
N GLU A 137 18.40 -7.39 8.19
CA GLU A 137 18.60 -8.82 8.24
C GLU A 137 19.71 -9.24 9.21
N ASP A 138 20.92 -8.71 9.03
CA ASP A 138 22.09 -9.17 9.79
C ASP A 138 22.05 -8.71 11.26
N ASP A 139 21.40 -7.59 11.55
CA ASP A 139 21.21 -7.09 12.92
C ASP A 139 20.04 -7.77 13.65
N ASN A 140 19.15 -8.48 12.95
CA ASN A 140 17.92 -9.07 13.47
C ASN A 140 17.04 -8.02 14.17
N VAL A 141 16.79 -6.90 13.49
CA VAL A 141 15.95 -5.81 14.00
C VAL A 141 15.00 -5.27 12.91
N VAL A 142 13.93 -4.65 13.37
CA VAL A 142 13.16 -3.71 12.55
C VAL A 142 13.50 -2.31 13.01
N THR A 143 14.05 -1.50 12.10
CA THR A 143 14.37 -0.10 12.35
C THR A 143 13.21 0.79 11.94
N LEU A 144 12.75 1.66 12.85
CA LEU A 144 11.68 2.61 12.60
C LEU A 144 12.28 4.00 12.30
N VAL A 145 11.86 4.58 11.17
CA VAL A 145 12.29 5.90 10.71
C VAL A 145 11.08 6.83 10.67
N ASP A 146 11.18 7.99 11.28
CA ASP A 146 10.15 9.04 11.21
C ASP A 146 10.22 9.75 9.85
N VAL A 147 9.10 9.79 9.14
CA VAL A 147 9.02 10.32 7.77
C VAL A 147 9.29 11.83 7.71
N ALA A 148 8.82 12.59 8.70
CA ALA A 148 8.92 14.04 8.68
C ALA A 148 10.32 14.54 9.02
N THR A 149 11.00 13.86 9.95
CA THR A 149 12.36 14.24 10.40
C THR A 149 13.46 13.47 9.70
N GLU A 150 13.12 12.40 8.98
CA GLU A 150 14.06 11.50 8.29
C GLU A 150 15.12 10.93 9.27
N LYS A 151 14.69 10.56 10.49
CA LYS A 151 15.56 10.04 11.55
C LYS A 151 15.08 8.71 12.08
N VAL A 152 16.03 7.85 12.45
CA VAL A 152 15.74 6.63 13.20
C VAL A 152 15.18 7.02 14.58
N THR A 153 14.02 6.44 14.91
CA THR A 153 13.35 6.68 16.19
C THR A 153 13.41 5.48 17.12
N ARG A 154 13.52 4.27 16.57
CA ARG A 154 13.55 3.03 17.36
C ARG A 154 14.16 1.89 16.54
N LYS A 155 14.80 0.96 17.24
CA LYS A 155 15.15 -0.37 16.73
C LYS A 155 14.43 -1.42 17.57
N ILE A 156 13.68 -2.31 16.93
CA ILE A 156 12.91 -3.38 17.56
C ILE A 156 13.61 -4.70 17.25
N LYS A 157 14.09 -5.39 18.29
CA LYS A 157 14.73 -6.68 18.12
C LYS A 157 13.69 -7.75 17.79
N THR A 158 13.96 -8.55 16.75
CA THR A 158 13.19 -9.74 16.40
C THR A 158 13.58 -10.92 17.32
N GLN A 159 12.68 -11.87 17.50
CA GLN A 159 12.98 -13.15 18.14
C GLN A 159 13.55 -14.15 17.14
N GLY A 160 13.03 -14.10 15.90
CA GLY A 160 13.55 -14.87 14.77
C GLY A 160 14.80 -14.25 14.15
N LYS A 161 15.29 -14.88 13.07
CA LYS A 161 16.55 -14.54 12.41
C LYS A 161 16.34 -14.14 10.96
N ASN A 162 17.07 -13.10 10.54
CA ASN A 162 17.08 -12.60 9.19
C ASN A 162 15.70 -12.08 8.76
N PRO A 163 15.20 -10.98 9.41
CA PRO A 163 13.93 -10.37 9.06
C PRO A 163 14.01 -9.71 7.67
N GLU A 164 13.21 -10.19 6.73
CA GLU A 164 13.24 -9.71 5.34
C GLU A 164 12.12 -8.71 5.03
N HIS A 165 10.87 -9.04 5.38
CA HIS A 165 9.72 -8.15 5.19
C HIS A 165 9.12 -7.74 6.52
N CYS A 166 8.72 -6.47 6.64
CA CYS A 166 8.01 -5.95 7.80
C CYS A 166 6.86 -5.04 7.36
N VAL A 167 5.63 -5.44 7.71
CA VAL A 167 4.41 -4.75 7.25
C VAL A 167 3.47 -4.52 8.42
N TYR A 168 2.94 -3.29 8.51
CA TYR A 168 1.94 -2.92 9.50
C TYR A 168 0.57 -3.51 9.18
N SER A 169 -0.19 -3.87 10.21
CA SER A 169 -1.64 -4.05 10.09
C SER A 169 -2.33 -2.72 9.79
N SER A 170 -3.51 -2.76 9.16
CA SER A 170 -4.25 -1.54 8.76
C SER A 170 -4.64 -0.63 9.94
N ASP A 171 -4.78 -1.18 11.15
CA ASP A 171 -5.08 -0.45 12.38
C ASP A 171 -3.84 -0.01 13.17
N GLU A 172 -2.63 -0.26 12.64
CA GLU A 172 -1.31 0.00 13.26
C GLU A 172 -1.10 -0.64 14.64
N LYS A 173 -1.94 -1.58 15.06
CA LYS A 173 -1.70 -2.28 16.34
C LYS A 173 -0.56 -3.26 16.22
N TRP A 174 -0.50 -3.95 15.09
CA TRP A 174 0.43 -5.00 14.83
C TRP A 174 1.37 -4.63 13.69
N MET A 175 2.56 -5.13 13.76
CA MET A 175 3.46 -5.30 12.63
C MET A 175 3.91 -6.75 12.65
N MET A 176 4.05 -7.34 11.49
CA MET A 176 4.63 -8.67 11.36
C MET A 176 5.93 -8.57 10.60
N THR A 177 6.89 -9.43 10.92
CA THR A 177 8.09 -9.60 10.10
C THR A 177 8.34 -11.07 9.83
N SER A 178 8.69 -11.36 8.57
CA SER A 178 9.12 -12.69 8.14
C SER A 178 10.59 -12.86 8.43
N ASN A 179 10.95 -13.97 9.09
CA ASN A 179 12.33 -14.31 9.45
C ASN A 179 12.79 -15.52 8.61
N GLU A 180 13.48 -15.24 7.49
CA GLU A 180 13.82 -16.25 6.50
C GLU A 180 14.61 -17.43 7.05
N ASN A 181 15.60 -17.15 7.90
CA ASN A 181 16.58 -18.14 8.35
C ASN A 181 16.14 -18.94 9.59
N SER A 182 15.01 -18.59 10.21
CA SER A 182 14.45 -19.33 11.34
C SER A 182 13.07 -19.94 11.03
N ASP A 183 12.55 -19.78 9.81
CA ASP A 183 11.27 -20.35 9.37
C ASP A 183 10.10 -19.93 10.26
N ASP A 184 10.03 -18.63 10.62
CA ASP A 184 9.00 -18.10 11.50
C ASP A 184 8.65 -16.64 11.19
N VAL A 185 7.62 -16.13 11.83
CA VAL A 185 7.26 -14.72 11.80
C VAL A 185 7.18 -14.16 13.22
N ASP A 186 7.70 -12.95 13.41
CA ASP A 186 7.47 -12.17 14.62
C ASP A 186 6.16 -11.40 14.50
N ILE A 187 5.37 -11.43 15.57
CA ILE A 187 4.25 -10.52 15.77
C ILE A 187 4.70 -9.43 16.73
N ILE A 188 4.77 -8.21 16.25
CA ILE A 188 5.25 -7.04 16.98
C ILE A 188 4.06 -6.19 17.41
N ASP A 189 3.96 -5.88 18.69
CA ASP A 189 3.09 -4.85 19.23
C ASP A 189 3.74 -3.48 18.93
N VAL A 190 3.14 -2.72 18.01
CA VAL A 190 3.69 -1.45 17.53
C VAL A 190 3.79 -0.42 18.67
N LYS A 191 2.76 -0.33 19.52
CA LYS A 191 2.73 0.59 20.66
C LYS A 191 3.79 0.22 21.71
N ALA A 192 3.88 -1.05 22.04
CA ALA A 192 4.89 -1.54 22.99
C ALA A 192 6.31 -1.48 22.39
N GLY A 193 6.42 -1.53 21.05
CA GLY A 193 7.69 -1.53 20.32
C GLY A 193 8.54 -2.75 20.61
N ARG A 194 7.92 -3.92 20.65
CA ARG A 194 8.59 -5.20 20.87
C ARG A 194 7.85 -6.36 20.23
N SER A 195 8.57 -7.41 19.87
CA SER A 195 7.98 -8.69 19.52
C SER A 195 7.24 -9.28 20.72
N VAL A 196 6.04 -9.78 20.50
CA VAL A 196 5.16 -10.37 21.52
C VAL A 196 4.85 -11.83 21.24
N ALA A 197 5.16 -12.32 20.07
CA ALA A 197 5.05 -13.74 19.71
C ALA A 197 5.94 -14.08 18.52
N LEU A 198 6.41 -15.32 18.50
CA LEU A 198 7.06 -15.97 17.38
C LEU A 198 6.14 -17.09 16.91
N VAL A 199 5.80 -17.14 15.63
CA VAL A 199 4.96 -18.17 15.04
C VAL A 199 5.75 -18.91 13.97
N HIS A 200 6.00 -20.21 14.20
CA HIS A 200 6.67 -21.05 13.22
C HIS A 200 5.79 -21.27 11.99
N THR A 201 6.39 -21.21 10.81
CA THR A 201 5.75 -21.35 9.50
C THR A 201 6.25 -22.62 8.79
N THR A 202 5.71 -22.89 7.61
CA THR A 202 6.05 -24.12 6.86
C THR A 202 7.35 -24.04 6.08
N GLY A 203 8.02 -22.90 6.05
CA GLY A 203 9.41 -22.76 5.62
C GLY A 203 9.71 -21.59 4.68
N HIS A 204 10.70 -20.82 5.09
CA HIS A 204 11.26 -19.68 4.38
C HIS A 204 10.20 -18.60 4.07
N PRO A 205 9.65 -17.96 5.12
CA PRO A 205 8.62 -16.95 4.96
C PRO A 205 9.21 -15.71 4.24
N ARG A 206 8.44 -15.17 3.29
CA ARG A 206 8.78 -13.99 2.48
C ARG A 206 7.72 -12.89 2.70
N GLY A 207 7.32 -12.22 1.62
CA GLY A 207 6.28 -11.20 1.66
C GLY A 207 4.94 -11.71 2.18
N PHE A 208 4.08 -10.81 2.62
CA PHE A 208 2.79 -11.17 3.17
C PHE A 208 1.77 -10.04 3.09
N ALA A 209 0.49 -10.41 3.09
CA ALA A 209 -0.64 -9.52 3.05
C ALA A 209 -1.46 -9.59 4.34
N TRP A 210 -1.71 -8.45 4.96
CA TRP A 210 -2.77 -8.34 5.95
C TRP A 210 -4.15 -8.25 5.26
N LEU A 211 -5.13 -8.98 5.77
CA LEU A 211 -6.51 -8.76 5.34
C LEU A 211 -7.02 -7.42 5.89
N PRO A 212 -7.73 -6.62 5.08
CA PRO A 212 -8.29 -5.35 5.52
C PRO A 212 -9.17 -5.52 6.76
N ASN A 213 -8.91 -4.71 7.78
CA ASN A 213 -9.68 -4.67 9.03
C ASN A 213 -9.77 -6.00 9.80
N LYS A 214 -8.84 -6.94 9.57
CA LYS A 214 -8.74 -8.21 10.28
C LYS A 214 -7.32 -8.43 10.77
N PRO A 215 -7.13 -9.07 11.94
CA PRO A 215 -5.81 -9.41 12.44
C PRO A 215 -5.27 -10.71 11.80
N ILE A 216 -5.50 -10.88 10.51
CA ILE A 216 -5.16 -12.08 9.73
C ILE A 216 -4.18 -11.67 8.64
N ALA A 217 -3.06 -12.39 8.55
CA ALA A 217 -2.07 -12.22 7.50
C ALA A 217 -1.88 -13.53 6.72
N TYR A 218 -1.70 -13.40 5.41
CA TYR A 218 -1.32 -14.47 4.49
C TYR A 218 0.17 -14.34 4.22
N VAL A 219 0.95 -15.28 4.76
CA VAL A 219 2.43 -15.25 4.71
C VAL A 219 2.92 -16.24 3.68
N VAL A 220 3.64 -15.75 2.71
CA VAL A 220 4.21 -16.55 1.61
C VAL A 220 5.33 -17.45 2.15
N GLN A 221 5.35 -18.71 1.70
CA GLN A 221 6.33 -19.72 2.09
C GLN A 221 7.11 -20.20 0.86
N GLU A 222 8.30 -19.62 0.64
CA GLU A 222 9.06 -19.87 -0.61
C GLU A 222 9.42 -21.33 -0.81
N ARG A 223 9.81 -22.07 0.25
CA ARG A 223 10.20 -23.47 0.14
C ARG A 223 9.01 -24.41 0.01
N SER A 224 7.92 -24.19 0.73
CA SER A 224 6.74 -25.05 0.67
C SER A 224 5.83 -24.78 -0.52
N GLY A 225 6.01 -23.64 -1.20
CA GLY A 225 5.25 -23.32 -2.42
C GLY A 225 3.81 -22.91 -2.16
N GLY A 226 3.56 -22.21 -1.07
CA GLY A 226 2.20 -21.81 -0.68
C GLY A 226 2.16 -20.59 0.23
N VAL A 227 1.02 -20.38 0.86
CA VAL A 227 0.81 -19.36 1.89
C VAL A 227 0.27 -19.98 3.16
N ASP A 228 0.84 -19.58 4.28
CA ASP A 228 0.32 -19.84 5.61
C ASP A 228 -0.57 -18.70 6.06
N VAL A 229 -1.62 -19.00 6.81
CA VAL A 229 -2.51 -17.99 7.37
C VAL A 229 -2.19 -17.82 8.86
N VAL A 230 -1.84 -16.60 9.26
CA VAL A 230 -1.48 -16.27 10.65
C VAL A 230 -2.54 -15.36 11.26
N ASP A 231 -3.03 -15.76 12.43
CA ASP A 231 -3.91 -14.92 13.28
C ASP A 231 -3.04 -14.24 14.35
N ALA A 232 -2.89 -12.91 14.23
CA ALA A 232 -2.03 -12.14 15.13
C ALA A 232 -2.58 -12.04 16.57
N VAL A 233 -3.88 -12.18 16.76
CA VAL A 233 -4.50 -12.19 18.11
C VAL A 233 -4.34 -13.54 18.76
N LYS A 234 -4.58 -14.63 18.03
CA LYS A 234 -4.35 -16.00 18.52
C LYS A 234 -2.87 -16.35 18.58
N ARG A 235 -2.03 -15.62 17.84
CA ARG A 235 -0.58 -15.87 17.74
C ARG A 235 -0.26 -17.28 17.23
N ALA A 236 -0.97 -17.68 16.20
CA ALA A 236 -0.89 -19.03 15.68
C ALA A 236 -1.25 -19.10 14.19
N LEU A 237 -0.83 -20.20 13.54
CA LEU A 237 -1.32 -20.55 12.22
C LEU A 237 -2.81 -20.93 12.28
N VAL A 238 -3.53 -20.65 11.20
CA VAL A 238 -4.95 -20.99 11.01
C VAL A 238 -5.09 -21.87 9.77
N GLY A 239 -5.56 -23.09 9.96
CA GLY A 239 -5.73 -24.04 8.84
C GLY A 239 -4.42 -24.63 8.34
N ALA A 240 -4.47 -25.21 7.14
CA ALA A 240 -3.32 -25.74 6.43
C ALA A 240 -2.77 -24.73 5.45
N THR A 241 -1.50 -24.89 5.07
CA THR A 241 -0.85 -24.12 3.98
C THR A 241 -1.68 -24.24 2.70
N ILE A 242 -1.97 -23.13 2.06
CA ILE A 242 -2.67 -23.06 0.78
C ILE A 242 -1.63 -23.12 -0.35
N PRO A 243 -1.57 -24.19 -1.15
CA PRO A 243 -0.62 -24.29 -2.25
C PRO A 243 -0.90 -23.22 -3.32
N THR A 244 0.14 -22.48 -3.76
CA THR A 244 0.00 -21.42 -4.77
C THR A 244 0.84 -21.68 -6.02
N GLY A 245 2.14 -21.91 -5.86
CA GLY A 245 3.03 -22.15 -6.97
C GLY A 245 4.49 -22.27 -6.55
N LEU A 246 5.38 -22.39 -7.52
CA LEU A 246 6.81 -22.61 -7.25
C LEU A 246 7.48 -21.32 -6.78
N ARG A 247 8.12 -21.38 -5.63
CA ARG A 247 8.89 -20.28 -5.02
C ARG A 247 8.11 -18.97 -4.99
N PRO A 248 6.97 -18.93 -4.30
CA PRO A 248 6.23 -17.69 -4.13
C PRO A 248 7.09 -16.66 -3.37
N ALA A 249 6.88 -15.36 -3.67
CA ALA A 249 7.74 -14.29 -3.17
C ALA A 249 6.99 -13.24 -2.36
N ASP A 250 5.80 -12.82 -2.80
CA ASP A 250 5.04 -11.77 -2.14
C ASP A 250 3.53 -12.02 -2.23
N ALA A 251 2.79 -11.36 -1.36
CA ALA A 251 1.33 -11.38 -1.36
C ALA A 251 0.74 -9.98 -1.15
N ILE A 252 -0.40 -9.73 -1.78
CA ILE A 252 -1.20 -8.51 -1.57
C ILE A 252 -2.68 -8.84 -1.51
N ALA A 253 -3.42 -8.24 -0.58
CA ALA A 253 -4.85 -8.44 -0.45
C ALA A 253 -5.66 -7.47 -1.32
N SER A 254 -6.79 -7.93 -1.85
CA SER A 254 -7.79 -7.03 -2.44
C SER A 254 -8.37 -6.11 -1.36
N LEU A 255 -8.82 -4.92 -1.75
CA LEU A 255 -9.34 -3.92 -0.79
C LEU A 255 -10.57 -4.40 -0.02
N ASP A 256 -11.36 -5.31 -0.60
CA ASP A 256 -12.51 -5.93 0.05
C ASP A 256 -12.15 -7.18 0.87
N GLY A 257 -10.89 -7.60 0.84
CA GLY A 257 -10.35 -8.75 1.57
C GLY A 257 -10.86 -10.10 1.09
N LYS A 258 -11.47 -10.18 -0.09
CA LYS A 258 -11.97 -11.45 -0.64
C LYS A 258 -10.90 -12.28 -1.33
N HIS A 259 -9.88 -11.61 -1.87
CA HIS A 259 -8.78 -12.25 -2.56
C HIS A 259 -7.43 -11.88 -1.98
N VAL A 260 -6.50 -12.80 -2.04
CA VAL A 260 -5.08 -12.56 -1.86
C VAL A 260 -4.36 -12.99 -3.14
N PHE A 261 -3.61 -12.06 -3.70
CA PHE A 261 -2.79 -12.28 -4.90
C PHE A 261 -1.37 -12.64 -4.45
N VAL A 262 -0.83 -13.71 -5.03
CA VAL A 262 0.49 -14.26 -4.63
C VAL A 262 1.38 -14.37 -5.87
N SER A 263 2.51 -13.65 -5.85
CA SER A 263 3.51 -13.76 -6.91
C SER A 263 4.33 -15.04 -6.74
N ASN A 264 4.38 -15.90 -7.76
CA ASN A 264 5.13 -17.15 -7.76
C ASN A 264 6.44 -16.96 -8.55
N GLY A 265 7.49 -16.55 -7.85
CA GLY A 265 8.78 -16.17 -8.45
C GLY A 265 9.46 -17.26 -9.26
N GLY A 266 9.29 -18.52 -8.88
CA GLY A 266 9.85 -19.66 -9.62
C GLY A 266 9.00 -20.08 -10.81
N ALA A 267 7.68 -19.86 -10.75
CA ALA A 267 6.75 -20.26 -11.82
C ALA A 267 6.51 -19.17 -12.87
N GLY A 268 6.79 -17.89 -12.57
CA GLY A 268 6.42 -16.77 -13.45
C GLY A 268 4.91 -16.55 -13.53
N THR A 269 4.22 -16.75 -12.41
CA THR A 269 2.76 -16.65 -12.34
C THR A 269 2.32 -15.81 -11.13
N LEU A 270 1.07 -15.38 -11.18
CA LEU A 270 0.33 -14.79 -10.07
C LEU A 270 -0.84 -15.71 -9.71
N SER A 271 -0.93 -16.21 -8.49
CA SER A 271 -2.07 -16.98 -8.00
C SER A 271 -3.06 -16.07 -7.28
N VAL A 272 -4.36 -16.33 -7.47
CA VAL A 272 -5.45 -15.65 -6.78
C VAL A 272 -6.08 -16.61 -5.79
N VAL A 273 -5.94 -16.31 -4.51
CA VAL A 273 -6.51 -17.11 -3.41
C VAL A 273 -7.84 -16.49 -3.00
N ASP A 274 -8.90 -17.27 -2.98
CA ASP A 274 -10.18 -16.90 -2.35
C ASP A 274 -10.06 -17.08 -0.84
N THR A 275 -10.24 -15.99 -0.09
CA THR A 275 -10.02 -15.98 1.38
C THR A 275 -11.11 -16.71 2.16
N ALA A 276 -12.30 -16.86 1.60
CA ALA A 276 -13.41 -17.59 2.23
C ALA A 276 -13.31 -19.09 1.97
N ALA A 277 -12.95 -19.47 0.73
CA ALA A 277 -12.79 -20.87 0.34
C ALA A 277 -11.43 -21.45 0.76
N GLY A 278 -10.42 -20.62 0.97
CA GLY A 278 -9.09 -21.05 1.35
C GLY A 278 -8.35 -21.86 0.26
N ASN A 279 -8.57 -21.49 -1.01
CA ASN A 279 -7.92 -22.17 -2.14
C ASN A 279 -7.64 -21.19 -3.29
N VAL A 280 -6.77 -21.59 -4.21
CA VAL A 280 -6.49 -20.83 -5.45
C VAL A 280 -7.66 -20.98 -6.42
N VAL A 281 -8.19 -19.86 -6.90
CA VAL A 281 -9.31 -19.78 -7.86
C VAL A 281 -8.87 -19.36 -9.27
N ALA A 282 -7.69 -18.73 -9.40
CA ALA A 282 -7.10 -18.40 -10.70
C ALA A 282 -5.57 -18.37 -10.62
N THR A 283 -4.92 -18.61 -11.75
CA THR A 283 -3.47 -18.47 -11.92
C THR A 283 -3.21 -17.77 -13.25
N LEU A 284 -2.49 -16.64 -13.21
CA LEU A 284 -2.19 -15.77 -14.34
C LEU A 284 -0.70 -15.89 -14.69
N ALA A 285 -0.37 -16.01 -15.97
CA ALA A 285 1.00 -15.91 -16.42
C ALA A 285 1.44 -14.43 -16.40
N VAL A 286 2.58 -14.15 -15.77
CA VAL A 286 3.23 -12.83 -15.73
C VAL A 286 4.68 -12.96 -16.24
N GLY A 287 5.52 -11.95 -16.01
CA GLY A 287 6.92 -12.03 -16.40
C GLY A 287 7.75 -13.01 -15.55
N LYS A 288 9.05 -13.09 -15.86
CA LYS A 288 9.99 -13.98 -15.15
C LYS A 288 10.38 -13.42 -13.79
N ARG A 289 10.37 -14.29 -12.77
CA ARG A 289 10.71 -13.95 -11.39
C ARG A 289 9.88 -12.77 -10.89
N PRO A 290 8.54 -12.89 -10.85
CA PRO A 290 7.71 -11.89 -10.19
C PRO A 290 8.10 -11.83 -8.70
N TRP A 291 8.25 -10.58 -8.21
CA TRP A 291 8.59 -10.24 -6.84
C TRP A 291 7.45 -9.44 -6.21
N ASN A 292 7.76 -8.26 -5.65
CA ASN A 292 6.80 -7.48 -4.89
C ASN A 292 5.80 -6.74 -5.78
N MET A 293 4.64 -6.47 -5.22
CA MET A 293 3.48 -5.96 -5.93
C MET A 293 2.87 -4.76 -5.20
N ALA A 294 2.09 -3.96 -5.94
CA ALA A 294 1.22 -2.93 -5.37
C ALA A 294 -0.15 -2.95 -6.05
N ILE A 295 -1.18 -2.55 -5.29
CA ILE A 295 -2.55 -2.41 -5.78
C ILE A 295 -2.92 -0.92 -5.82
N THR A 296 -3.66 -0.48 -6.84
CA THR A 296 -4.18 0.89 -6.94
C THR A 296 -5.18 1.20 -5.82
N HIS A 297 -5.34 2.49 -5.47
CA HIS A 297 -6.26 2.92 -4.41
C HIS A 297 -7.73 2.59 -4.68
N ASP A 298 -8.10 2.45 -5.95
CA ASP A 298 -9.44 2.01 -6.35
C ASP A 298 -9.57 0.48 -6.39
N GLY A 299 -8.47 -0.25 -6.14
CA GLY A 299 -8.41 -1.70 -6.10
C GLY A 299 -8.51 -2.39 -7.46
N LYS A 300 -8.51 -1.64 -8.58
CA LYS A 300 -8.79 -2.23 -9.90
C LYS A 300 -7.57 -2.78 -10.62
N LYS A 301 -6.36 -2.32 -10.27
CA LYS A 301 -5.13 -2.79 -10.91
C LYS A 301 -4.10 -3.22 -9.88
N ILE A 302 -3.37 -4.28 -10.22
CA ILE A 302 -2.16 -4.71 -9.51
C ILE A 302 -0.98 -4.59 -10.46
N TYR A 303 0.11 -4.00 -9.96
CA TYR A 303 1.39 -3.88 -10.63
C TYR A 303 2.38 -4.87 -10.02
N VAL A 304 2.89 -5.79 -10.84
CA VAL A 304 3.81 -6.87 -10.41
C VAL A 304 5.18 -6.62 -11.00
N ALA A 305 6.20 -6.45 -10.17
CA ALA A 305 7.58 -6.33 -10.63
C ALA A 305 8.13 -7.69 -11.08
N ASN A 306 8.54 -7.81 -12.34
CA ASN A 306 9.10 -9.02 -12.93
C ASN A 306 10.64 -8.91 -13.00
N GLY A 307 11.31 -9.32 -11.94
CA GLY A 307 12.75 -9.07 -11.73
C GLY A 307 13.68 -9.57 -12.83
N ARG A 308 13.32 -10.63 -13.54
CA ARG A 308 14.14 -11.19 -14.64
C ARG A 308 13.56 -10.92 -16.03
N SER A 309 12.48 -10.16 -16.13
CA SER A 309 11.94 -9.67 -17.41
C SER A 309 12.20 -8.18 -17.60
N ASN A 310 12.70 -7.47 -16.57
CA ASN A 310 12.91 -6.01 -16.60
C ASN A 310 11.61 -5.27 -16.95
N SER A 311 10.50 -5.71 -16.35
CA SER A 311 9.17 -5.22 -16.67
C SER A 311 8.25 -5.24 -15.44
N VAL A 312 7.11 -4.59 -15.59
CA VAL A 312 5.99 -4.65 -14.66
C VAL A 312 4.76 -5.16 -15.40
N SER A 313 4.15 -6.25 -14.92
CA SER A 313 2.84 -6.69 -15.42
C SER A 313 1.73 -5.92 -14.72
N VAL A 314 0.75 -5.43 -15.48
CA VAL A 314 -0.47 -4.80 -14.97
C VAL A 314 -1.61 -5.79 -15.07
N ILE A 315 -2.26 -6.06 -13.93
CA ILE A 315 -3.37 -7.00 -13.83
C ILE A 315 -4.65 -6.23 -13.52
N ASP A 316 -5.70 -6.46 -14.29
CA ASP A 316 -7.07 -6.05 -13.95
C ASP A 316 -7.65 -7.02 -12.92
N THR A 317 -7.99 -6.51 -11.73
CA THR A 317 -8.46 -7.33 -10.60
C THR A 317 -9.89 -7.84 -10.78
N THR A 318 -10.67 -7.23 -11.67
CA THR A 318 -12.07 -7.62 -11.94
C THR A 318 -12.13 -8.78 -12.93
N THR A 319 -11.35 -8.67 -14.02
CA THR A 319 -11.31 -9.67 -15.08
C THR A 319 -10.28 -10.77 -14.82
N LEU A 320 -9.40 -10.57 -13.84
CA LEU A 320 -8.26 -11.44 -13.53
C LEU A 320 -7.40 -11.69 -14.77
N ALA A 321 -7.07 -10.65 -15.49
CA ALA A 321 -6.28 -10.71 -16.72
C ALA A 321 -5.07 -9.77 -16.65
N VAL A 322 -3.95 -10.19 -17.25
CA VAL A 322 -2.82 -9.29 -17.55
C VAL A 322 -3.23 -8.40 -18.71
N ILE A 323 -3.34 -7.10 -18.46
CA ILE A 323 -3.79 -6.12 -19.46
C ILE A 323 -2.64 -5.35 -20.11
N LYS A 324 -1.47 -5.34 -19.47
CA LYS A 324 -0.29 -4.65 -20.01
C LYS A 324 0.99 -5.20 -19.41
N GLU A 325 2.07 -5.11 -20.20
CA GLU A 325 3.46 -5.31 -19.77
C GLU A 325 4.21 -4.01 -20.01
N ILE A 326 4.83 -3.44 -18.96
CA ILE A 326 5.52 -2.15 -19.00
C ILE A 326 7.02 -2.39 -18.85
N PRO A 327 7.86 -2.09 -19.85
CA PRO A 327 9.31 -2.12 -19.68
C PRO A 327 9.77 -1.09 -18.64
N VAL A 328 10.67 -1.50 -17.74
CA VAL A 328 11.29 -0.66 -16.70
C VAL A 328 12.81 -0.89 -16.69
N GLY A 329 13.52 -0.39 -15.69
CA GLY A 329 14.95 -0.68 -15.55
C GLY A 329 15.24 -2.15 -15.21
N GLU A 330 16.52 -2.52 -15.21
CA GLU A 330 16.95 -3.90 -14.94
C GLU A 330 16.69 -4.31 -13.50
N LEU A 331 16.30 -5.58 -13.30
CA LEU A 331 16.03 -6.20 -12.02
C LEU A 331 15.06 -5.35 -11.14
N PRO A 332 13.84 -5.09 -11.61
CA PRO A 332 12.85 -4.43 -10.77
C PRO A 332 12.55 -5.33 -9.56
N TRP A 333 12.75 -4.76 -8.33
CA TRP A 333 12.60 -5.51 -7.10
C TRP A 333 11.17 -5.48 -6.57
N GLY A 334 10.51 -4.35 -6.69
CA GLY A 334 9.15 -4.18 -6.20
C GLY A 334 8.49 -2.90 -6.71
N VAL A 335 7.21 -2.78 -6.42
CA VAL A 335 6.36 -1.64 -6.77
C VAL A 335 5.77 -1.06 -5.50
N ASN A 336 5.73 0.27 -5.40
CA ASN A 336 5.02 1.01 -4.36
C ASN A 336 4.03 1.98 -5.00
N ILE A 337 2.81 2.03 -4.47
CA ILE A 337 1.79 3.05 -4.75
C ILE A 337 1.45 3.68 -3.40
N PRO A 338 1.74 5.00 -3.19
CA PRO A 338 1.66 5.69 -1.90
C PRO A 338 0.24 5.87 -1.38
#